data_4dd195416c2d8cd088b1809f06a6995f
#
_entry.id   4dd195416c2d8cd088b1809f06a6995f
#
_cell.length_a   1.000
_cell.length_b   1.000
_cell.length_c   1.000
_cell.angle_alpha   90.00
_cell.angle_beta   90.00
_cell.angle_gamma   90.00
#
_symmetry.space_group_name_H-M   'P 1'
#
loop_
_entity.id
_entity.type
_entity.pdbx_description
1 polymer ?
#
loop_
_entity_poly.entity_id
_entity_poly.type
_entity_poly.pdbx_seq_one_letter_code
_entity_poly.pdbx_strand_id
1 'polypeptide(L)'
;MLADIGRRSRGGTMARLGTILVDLNANRRSGTDNRTNLEFYQEEVERRCGICLSDPLIYEAFTYYDREVLPYKNDDVINAHAMPGAHAALQAVQDAGLRCALFTNPSFPQGAIECRMGWGDLADAPFELVTHMGNTTRCKPDATYYLEQLQVMGLEP
;
A
#
# COMPACT_ATOMS: atom_id res chain seq x y z
N MET A 1 -14.48 -22.10 9.52
CA MET A 1 -13.59 -20.93 9.52
C MET A 1 -14.23 -19.68 8.95
N LEU A 2 -14.70 -19.60 7.70
CA LEU A 2 -15.43 -18.42 7.19
C LEU A 2 -16.73 -18.14 7.96
N ALA A 3 -17.42 -19.17 8.47
CA ALA A 3 -18.63 -19.02 9.29
C ALA A 3 -18.36 -18.44 10.70
N ASP A 4 -17.14 -18.55 11.24
CA ASP A 4 -16.76 -17.99 12.55
C ASP A 4 -16.35 -16.51 12.43
N ILE A 5 -15.79 -16.09 11.31
CA ILE A 5 -15.53 -14.68 11.01
C ILE A 5 -16.86 -13.88 10.95
N GLY A 6 -17.93 -14.51 10.47
CA GLY A 6 -19.28 -13.92 10.42
C GLY A 6 -19.98 -13.75 11.77
N ARG A 7 -19.54 -14.43 12.82
CA ARG A 7 -20.16 -14.37 14.19
C ARG A 7 -19.54 -13.32 15.10
N ARG A 8 -18.31 -12.89 14.86
CA ARG A 8 -17.73 -11.75 15.59
C ARG A 8 -18.35 -10.48 15.02
N SER A 9 -18.87 -9.59 15.88
CA SER A 9 -19.57 -8.40 15.43
C SER A 9 -18.79 -7.69 14.33
N ARG A 10 -19.33 -7.61 13.13
CA ARG A 10 -18.68 -6.98 11.96
C ARG A 10 -18.14 -5.59 12.28
N GLY A 11 -18.87 -4.80 13.07
CA GLY A 11 -18.45 -3.47 13.51
C GLY A 11 -17.19 -3.46 14.37
N GLY A 12 -17.04 -4.41 15.30
CA GLY A 12 -15.84 -4.51 16.15
C GLY A 12 -14.59 -4.88 15.38
N THR A 13 -14.68 -5.77 14.39
CA THR A 13 -13.55 -6.15 13.55
C THR A 13 -13.11 -4.99 12.65
N MET A 14 -14.06 -4.31 11.99
CA MET A 14 -13.73 -3.15 11.15
C MET A 14 -13.08 -2.01 11.93
N ALA A 15 -13.58 -1.72 13.15
CA ALA A 15 -12.96 -0.72 14.02
C ALA A 15 -11.51 -1.08 14.39
N ARG A 16 -11.23 -2.36 14.67
CA ARG A 16 -9.88 -2.84 14.97
C ARG A 16 -8.95 -2.73 13.75
N LEU A 17 -9.40 -3.14 12.57
CA LEU A 17 -8.64 -2.98 11.33
C LEU A 17 -8.30 -1.51 11.07
N GLY A 18 -9.27 -0.61 11.25
CA GLY A 18 -9.04 0.84 11.16
C GLY A 18 -7.99 1.34 12.15
N THR A 19 -8.04 0.87 13.41
CA THR A 19 -7.05 1.24 14.43
C THR A 19 -5.64 0.74 14.06
N ILE A 20 -5.53 -0.47 13.49
CA ILE A 20 -4.23 -1.00 13.03
C ILE A 20 -3.66 -0.14 11.90
N LEU A 21 -4.48 0.30 10.95
CA LEU A 21 -4.05 1.21 9.90
C LEU A 21 -3.61 2.58 10.44
N VAL A 22 -4.30 3.09 11.47
CA VAL A 22 -3.90 4.33 12.15
C VAL A 22 -2.54 4.15 12.84
N ASP A 23 -2.33 3.03 13.54
CA ASP A 23 -1.05 2.72 14.20
C ASP A 23 0.09 2.56 13.18
N LEU A 24 -0.18 1.89 12.06
CA LEU A 24 0.75 1.76 10.94
C LEU A 24 1.18 3.13 10.40
N ASN A 25 0.19 3.96 10.01
CA ASN A 25 0.45 5.28 9.43
C ASN A 25 1.12 6.25 10.40
N ALA A 26 0.87 6.10 11.70
CA ALA A 26 1.51 6.89 12.74
C ALA A 26 2.87 6.33 13.18
N ASN A 27 3.38 5.28 12.50
CA ASN A 27 4.63 4.58 12.85
C ASN A 27 4.70 4.17 14.34
N ARG A 28 3.55 3.73 14.92
CA ARG A 28 3.45 3.33 16.33
C ARG A 28 4.06 1.97 16.58
N ARG A 29 5.38 1.91 16.41
CA ARG A 29 6.21 0.72 16.63
C ARG A 29 7.62 1.14 17.05
N SER A 30 8.40 0.17 17.57
CA SER A 30 9.79 0.41 17.97
C SER A 30 10.61 0.93 16.80
N GLY A 31 11.54 1.85 17.05
CA GLY A 31 12.52 2.30 16.05
C GLY A 31 13.42 1.20 15.53
N THR A 32 13.58 0.09 16.29
CA THR A 32 14.34 -1.10 15.91
C THR A 32 13.50 -2.17 15.19
N ASP A 33 12.22 -1.91 14.96
CA ASP A 33 11.34 -2.82 14.24
C ASP A 33 11.58 -2.67 12.73
N ASN A 34 12.23 -3.67 12.14
CA ASN A 34 12.60 -3.71 10.71
C ASN A 34 11.63 -4.51 9.84
N ARG A 35 10.47 -4.94 10.41
CA ARG A 35 9.43 -5.59 9.62
C ARG A 35 8.89 -4.62 8.57
N THR A 36 8.54 -5.14 7.42
CA THR A 36 7.79 -4.38 6.43
C THR A 36 6.44 -3.94 7.00
N ASN A 37 5.84 -2.92 6.42
CA ASN A 37 4.50 -2.47 6.80
C ASN A 37 3.47 -3.59 6.62
N LEU A 38 3.67 -4.48 5.64
CA LEU A 38 2.80 -5.64 5.41
C LEU A 38 2.92 -6.65 6.55
N GLU A 39 4.14 -7.04 6.94
CA GLU A 39 4.39 -7.97 8.06
C GLU A 39 3.84 -7.41 9.36
N PHE A 40 4.10 -6.13 9.66
CA PHE A 40 3.52 -5.47 10.83
C PHE A 40 1.99 -5.53 10.80
N TYR A 41 1.36 -5.21 9.66
CA TYR A 41 -0.09 -5.23 9.53
C TYR A 41 -0.66 -6.64 9.71
N GLN A 42 -0.05 -7.64 9.09
CA GLN A 42 -0.46 -9.04 9.20
C GLN A 42 -0.43 -9.54 10.65
N GLU A 43 0.67 -9.30 11.37
CA GLU A 43 0.80 -9.72 12.76
C GLU A 43 -0.18 -8.98 13.69
N GLU A 44 -0.39 -7.69 13.48
CA GLU A 44 -1.35 -6.92 14.28
C GLU A 44 -2.80 -7.36 14.02
N VAL A 45 -3.15 -7.72 12.78
CA VAL A 45 -4.47 -8.27 12.43
C VAL A 45 -4.65 -9.64 13.09
N GLU A 46 -3.67 -10.50 13.06
CA GLU A 46 -3.73 -11.79 13.74
C GLU A 46 -3.89 -11.61 15.25
N ARG A 47 -3.07 -10.77 15.84
CA ARG A 47 -3.07 -10.51 17.28
C ARG A 47 -4.38 -9.89 17.79
N ARG A 48 -4.92 -8.87 17.08
CA ARG A 48 -6.10 -8.11 17.53
C ARG A 48 -7.42 -8.68 17.04
N CYS A 49 -7.42 -9.34 15.90
CA CYS A 49 -8.65 -9.85 15.24
C CYS A 49 -8.73 -11.37 15.23
N GLY A 50 -7.63 -12.08 15.45
CA GLY A 50 -7.53 -13.54 15.32
C GLY A 50 -7.73 -14.01 13.88
N ILE A 51 -7.30 -13.21 12.91
CA ILE A 51 -7.37 -13.48 11.48
C ILE A 51 -5.95 -13.60 10.95
N CYS A 52 -5.56 -14.79 10.52
CA CYS A 52 -4.26 -15.01 9.89
C CYS A 52 -4.34 -14.62 8.41
N LEU A 53 -3.80 -13.46 8.04
CA LEU A 53 -3.83 -12.97 6.65
C LEU A 53 -2.91 -13.77 5.71
N SER A 54 -1.97 -14.54 6.26
CA SER A 54 -1.11 -15.45 5.50
C SER A 54 -1.75 -16.83 5.27
N ASP A 55 -2.95 -17.09 5.83
CA ASP A 55 -3.73 -18.29 5.47
C ASP A 55 -3.99 -18.30 3.97
N PRO A 56 -3.67 -19.40 3.24
CA PRO A 56 -3.78 -19.43 1.79
C PRO A 56 -5.16 -19.06 1.24
N LEU A 57 -6.24 -19.45 1.93
CA LEU A 57 -7.60 -19.11 1.49
C LEU A 57 -7.92 -17.63 1.67
N ILE A 58 -7.40 -17.01 2.73
CA ILE A 58 -7.57 -15.60 3.00
C ILE A 58 -6.72 -14.79 2.03
N TYR A 59 -5.48 -15.20 1.81
CA TYR A 59 -4.57 -14.57 0.87
C TYR A 59 -5.13 -14.60 -0.57
N GLU A 60 -5.66 -15.76 -1.00
CA GLU A 60 -6.32 -15.91 -2.30
C GLU A 60 -7.52 -14.97 -2.45
N ALA A 61 -8.35 -14.83 -1.39
CA ALA A 61 -9.50 -13.93 -1.40
C ALA A 61 -9.08 -12.46 -1.53
N PHE A 62 -8.00 -12.02 -0.87
CA PHE A 62 -7.46 -10.68 -1.03
C PHE A 62 -6.88 -10.46 -2.42
N THR A 63 -6.11 -11.42 -2.94
CA THR A 63 -5.53 -11.37 -4.28
C THR A 63 -6.63 -11.30 -5.35
N TYR A 64 -7.70 -12.10 -5.19
CA TYR A 64 -8.87 -12.03 -6.05
C TYR A 64 -9.54 -10.65 -6.01
N TYR A 65 -9.71 -10.10 -4.80
CA TYR A 65 -10.30 -8.76 -4.66
C TYR A 65 -9.47 -7.70 -5.37
N ASP A 66 -8.16 -7.70 -5.19
CA ASP A 66 -7.27 -6.70 -5.79
C ASP A 66 -7.25 -6.78 -7.33
N ARG A 67 -7.38 -7.98 -7.89
CA ARG A 67 -7.31 -8.21 -9.34
C ARG A 67 -8.65 -8.12 -10.05
N GLU A 68 -9.69 -8.70 -9.44
CA GLU A 68 -10.97 -8.94 -10.11
C GLU A 68 -12.09 -8.00 -9.62
N VAL A 69 -11.93 -7.35 -8.49
CA VAL A 69 -12.98 -6.49 -7.90
C VAL A 69 -12.55 -5.03 -7.83
N LEU A 70 -11.37 -4.77 -7.30
CA LEU A 70 -10.89 -3.41 -7.06
C LEU A 70 -10.82 -2.56 -8.35
N PRO A 71 -10.40 -3.08 -9.52
CA PRO A 71 -10.37 -2.28 -10.76
C PRO A 71 -11.71 -1.67 -11.16
N TYR A 72 -12.81 -2.34 -10.82
CA TYR A 72 -14.18 -1.89 -11.13
C TYR A 72 -14.80 -0.99 -10.05
N LYS A 73 -14.00 -0.61 -9.02
CA LYS A 73 -14.46 0.30 -7.95
C LYS A 73 -14.18 1.77 -8.24
N ASN A 74 -13.56 2.07 -9.37
CA ASN A 74 -13.41 3.45 -9.82
C ASN A 74 -14.74 3.91 -10.46
N ASP A 75 -15.64 4.30 -9.61
CA ASP A 75 -17.00 4.74 -9.93
C ASP A 75 -17.14 6.28 -9.76
N ASP A 76 -18.35 6.78 -9.89
CA ASP A 76 -18.65 8.21 -9.75
C ASP A 76 -18.29 8.78 -8.36
N VAL A 77 -18.14 7.93 -7.35
CA VAL A 77 -17.77 8.33 -5.98
C VAL A 77 -16.26 8.49 -5.85
N ILE A 78 -15.49 7.49 -6.34
CA ILE A 78 -14.02 7.54 -6.32
C ILE A 78 -13.52 8.49 -7.39
N ASN A 79 -14.02 8.35 -8.62
CA ASN A 79 -13.74 9.20 -9.76
C ASN A 79 -12.25 9.55 -9.93
N ALA A 80 -11.39 8.53 -9.76
CA ALA A 80 -9.96 8.69 -9.96
C ALA A 80 -9.64 8.72 -11.46
N HIS A 81 -8.85 9.68 -11.89
CA HIS A 81 -8.44 9.85 -13.28
C HIS A 81 -7.07 10.52 -13.35
N ALA A 82 -6.45 10.44 -14.51
CA ALA A 82 -5.19 11.13 -14.75
C ALA A 82 -5.36 12.65 -14.60
N MET A 83 -4.48 13.27 -13.86
CA MET A 83 -4.43 14.73 -13.78
C MET A 83 -3.92 15.32 -15.10
N PRO A 84 -4.55 16.41 -15.59
CA PRO A 84 -4.08 17.10 -16.79
C PRO A 84 -2.59 17.44 -16.68
N GLY A 85 -1.82 17.04 -17.69
CA GLY A 85 -0.38 17.28 -17.73
C GLY A 85 0.50 16.25 -17.01
N ALA A 86 -0.06 15.23 -16.34
CA ALA A 86 0.71 14.22 -15.62
C ALA A 86 1.70 13.49 -16.54
N HIS A 87 1.23 13.00 -17.69
CA HIS A 87 2.09 12.33 -18.68
C HIS A 87 3.16 13.26 -19.27
N ALA A 88 2.78 14.51 -19.59
CA ALA A 88 3.74 15.49 -20.12
C ALA A 88 4.83 15.81 -19.09
N ALA A 89 4.49 15.89 -17.81
CA ALA A 89 5.46 16.10 -16.75
C ALA A 89 6.42 14.90 -16.60
N LEU A 90 5.90 13.66 -16.61
CA LEU A 90 6.73 12.46 -16.56
C LEU A 90 7.64 12.34 -17.79
N GLN A 91 7.14 12.64 -18.97
CA GLN A 91 7.93 12.67 -20.20
C GLN A 91 9.06 13.69 -20.09
N ALA A 92 8.78 14.90 -19.62
CA ALA A 92 9.80 15.94 -19.45
C ALA A 92 10.90 15.52 -18.45
N VAL A 93 10.54 14.79 -17.37
CA VAL A 93 11.50 14.20 -16.43
C VAL A 93 12.41 13.19 -17.12
N GLN A 94 11.84 12.30 -17.95
CA GLN A 94 12.61 11.32 -18.74
C GLN A 94 13.53 11.99 -19.76
N ASP A 95 13.01 12.96 -20.51
CA ASP A 95 13.75 13.71 -21.52
C ASP A 95 14.95 14.45 -20.91
N ALA A 96 14.82 14.88 -19.65
CA ALA A 96 15.89 15.47 -18.87
C ALA A 96 16.90 14.44 -18.31
N GLY A 97 16.71 13.14 -18.55
CA GLY A 97 17.56 12.07 -18.04
C GLY A 97 17.46 11.89 -16.52
N LEU A 98 16.37 12.35 -15.90
CA LEU A 98 16.15 12.25 -14.47
C LEU A 98 15.44 10.95 -14.12
N ARG A 99 15.75 10.42 -12.93
CA ARG A 99 15.09 9.24 -12.37
C ARG A 99 13.77 9.63 -11.72
N CYS A 100 12.77 8.77 -11.83
CA CYS A 100 11.45 9.00 -11.25
C CYS A 100 11.02 7.84 -10.36
N ALA A 101 10.47 8.16 -9.19
CA ALA A 101 9.90 7.17 -8.27
C ALA A 101 8.55 7.63 -7.73
N LEU A 102 7.65 6.68 -7.50
CA LEU A 102 6.36 6.93 -6.89
C LEU A 102 6.40 6.60 -5.39
N PHE A 103 6.53 7.63 -4.58
CA PHE A 103 6.54 7.51 -3.12
C PHE A 103 5.14 7.69 -2.56
N THR A 104 4.43 6.57 -2.37
CA THR A 104 3.10 6.55 -1.74
C THR A 104 3.20 6.72 -0.23
N ASN A 105 2.06 6.87 0.49
CA ASN A 105 2.03 6.49 1.90
C ASN A 105 1.72 4.99 1.94
N PRO A 106 2.66 4.11 2.35
CA PRO A 106 2.63 2.68 2.05
C PRO A 106 1.71 1.90 2.99
N SER A 107 0.41 2.21 2.95
CA SER A 107 -0.66 1.60 3.74
C SER A 107 -1.46 0.57 2.95
N PHE A 108 -1.08 0.30 1.71
CA PHE A 108 -1.75 -0.64 0.82
C PHE A 108 -0.77 -1.64 0.20
N PRO A 109 -1.23 -2.88 -0.10
CA PRO A 109 -0.42 -3.86 -0.80
C PRO A 109 -0.14 -3.43 -2.25
N GLN A 110 0.83 -4.07 -2.86
CA GLN A 110 1.30 -3.76 -4.22
C GLN A 110 0.15 -3.76 -5.24
N GLY A 111 -0.68 -4.80 -5.29
CA GLY A 111 -1.78 -4.89 -6.25
C GLY A 111 -2.77 -3.73 -6.17
N ALA A 112 -3.05 -3.24 -4.94
CA ALA A 112 -3.93 -2.09 -4.75
C ALA A 112 -3.29 -0.77 -5.22
N ILE A 113 -1.95 -0.62 -5.12
CA ILE A 113 -1.23 0.54 -5.67
C ILE A 113 -1.23 0.48 -7.20
N GLU A 114 -0.91 -0.67 -7.79
CA GLU A 114 -0.91 -0.88 -9.23
C GLU A 114 -2.29 -0.61 -9.85
N CYS A 115 -3.36 -1.09 -9.21
CA CYS A 115 -4.72 -0.79 -9.62
C CYS A 115 -5.01 0.71 -9.65
N ARG A 116 -4.59 1.45 -8.62
CA ARG A 116 -4.77 2.91 -8.55
C ARG A 116 -3.90 3.66 -9.56
N MET A 117 -2.72 3.15 -9.86
CA MET A 117 -1.91 3.67 -10.96
C MET A 117 -2.66 3.52 -12.29
N GLY A 118 -3.33 2.37 -12.52
CA GLY A 118 -4.20 2.16 -13.68
C GLY A 118 -5.35 3.16 -13.75
N TRP A 119 -5.99 3.48 -12.63
CA TRP A 119 -7.05 4.51 -12.58
C TRP A 119 -6.52 5.91 -12.94
N GLY A 120 -5.27 6.19 -12.59
CA GLY A 120 -4.59 7.44 -12.90
C GLY A 120 -3.90 7.45 -14.26
N ASP A 121 -4.10 6.42 -15.08
CA ASP A 121 -3.41 6.24 -16.37
C ASP A 121 -1.87 6.26 -16.22
N LEU A 122 -1.36 5.68 -15.12
CA LEU A 122 0.06 5.64 -14.76
C LEU A 122 0.61 4.21 -14.71
N ALA A 123 -0.13 3.21 -15.22
CA ALA A 123 0.29 1.81 -15.16
C ALA A 123 1.64 1.58 -15.85
N ASP A 124 1.85 2.23 -16.99
CA ASP A 124 3.08 2.15 -17.79
C ASP A 124 4.05 3.32 -17.52
N ALA A 125 3.81 4.09 -16.47
CA ALA A 125 4.68 5.21 -16.14
C ALA A 125 6.08 4.71 -15.72
N PRO A 126 7.15 5.43 -16.10
CA PRO A 126 8.55 4.97 -15.95
C PRO A 126 9.06 5.16 -14.52
N PHE A 127 8.33 4.69 -13.54
CA PHE A 127 8.77 4.71 -12.15
C PHE A 127 9.78 3.60 -11.91
N GLU A 128 10.97 3.97 -11.49
CA GLU A 128 12.03 3.03 -11.10
C GLU A 128 11.71 2.32 -9.79
N LEU A 129 10.97 3.00 -8.90
CA LEU A 129 10.52 2.48 -7.63
C LEU A 129 9.09 2.95 -7.35
N VAL A 130 8.24 2.01 -6.96
CA VAL A 130 6.89 2.28 -6.46
C VAL A 130 6.80 1.73 -5.03
N THR A 131 6.53 2.59 -4.05
CA THR A 131 6.45 2.15 -2.66
C THR A 131 5.06 1.61 -2.31
N HIS A 132 5.04 0.50 -1.55
CA HIS A 132 3.85 -0.17 -1.04
C HIS A 132 4.14 -0.85 0.31
N MET A 133 3.15 -1.44 0.96
CA MET A 133 3.31 -2.09 2.27
C MET A 133 4.44 -3.14 2.31
N GLY A 134 4.65 -3.86 1.22
CA GLY A 134 5.59 -4.99 1.17
C GLY A 134 7.04 -4.60 0.96
N ASN A 135 7.35 -3.33 0.62
CA ASN A 135 8.71 -2.87 0.36
C ASN A 135 9.15 -1.66 1.19
N THR A 136 8.42 -1.35 2.25
CA THR A 136 8.73 -0.25 3.17
C THR A 136 8.57 -0.69 4.61
N THR A 137 9.36 -0.13 5.53
CA THR A 137 9.28 -0.40 6.97
C THR A 137 8.64 0.74 7.76
N ARG A 138 8.47 1.91 7.16
CA ARG A 138 7.86 3.11 7.76
C ARG A 138 6.87 3.77 6.80
N CYS A 139 6.07 4.65 7.36
CA CYS A 139 5.17 5.55 6.62
C CYS A 139 5.68 6.99 6.70
N LYS A 140 5.32 7.81 5.72
CA LYS A 140 5.55 9.25 5.78
C LYS A 140 4.83 9.86 7.00
N PRO A 141 5.39 10.87 7.67
CA PRO A 141 6.57 11.67 7.30
C PRO A 141 7.87 11.20 7.98
N ASP A 142 7.98 9.96 8.43
CA ASP A 142 9.18 9.44 9.10
C ASP A 142 10.40 9.57 8.19
N ALA A 143 11.49 10.13 8.70
CA ALA A 143 12.73 10.30 7.95
C ALA A 143 13.31 8.95 7.47
N THR A 144 13.17 7.89 8.29
CA THR A 144 13.62 6.54 7.95
C THR A 144 12.97 6.05 6.66
N TYR A 145 11.68 6.38 6.43
CA TYR A 145 11.01 6.06 5.18
C TYR A 145 11.79 6.58 3.96
N TYR A 146 12.19 7.84 3.97
CA TYR A 146 12.90 8.45 2.84
C TYR A 146 14.31 7.89 2.68
N LEU A 147 15.03 7.70 3.79
CA LEU A 147 16.38 7.14 3.79
C LEU A 147 16.40 5.71 3.21
N GLU A 148 15.45 4.87 3.58
CA GLU A 148 15.29 3.52 3.00
C GLU A 148 15.11 3.58 1.48
N GLN A 149 14.24 4.48 1.00
CA GLN A 149 13.97 4.57 -0.44
C GLN A 149 15.18 5.12 -1.22
N LEU A 150 15.89 6.09 -0.68
CA LEU A 150 17.15 6.55 -1.28
C LEU A 150 18.18 5.42 -1.36
N GLN A 151 18.33 4.65 -0.29
CA GLN A 151 19.22 3.49 -0.27
C GLN A 151 18.84 2.43 -1.31
N VAL A 152 17.54 2.11 -1.44
CA VAL A 152 17.03 1.17 -2.46
C VAL A 152 17.36 1.67 -3.87
N MET A 153 17.28 2.97 -4.10
CA MET A 153 17.62 3.61 -5.37
C MET A 153 19.14 3.81 -5.56
N GLY A 154 19.98 3.43 -4.59
CA GLY A 154 21.43 3.65 -4.65
C GLY A 154 21.82 5.12 -4.61
N LEU A 155 21.04 5.94 -3.91
CA LEU A 155 21.28 7.38 -3.74
C LEU A 155 21.73 7.67 -2.29
N GLU A 156 22.65 8.64 -2.17
CA GLU A 156 23.03 9.17 -0.87
C GLU A 156 22.02 10.28 -0.45
N PRO A 157 21.75 10.43 0.86
CA PRO A 157 20.87 11.48 1.39
C PRO A 157 21.40 12.89 1.15
#